data_9eef1fe7692fc0217551e4a7a696e14f
#
_entry.id   9eef1fe7692fc0217551e4a7a696e14f
#
_cell.length_a   1.000
_cell.length_b   1.000
_cell.length_c   1.000
_cell.angle_alpha   90.00
_cell.angle_beta   90.00
_cell.angle_gamma   90.00
#
_symmetry.space_group_name_H-M   'P 1'
#
loop_
_entity.id
_entity.type
_entity.pdbx_description
1 polymer ?
#
loop_
_entity_poly.entity_id
_entity_poly.type
_entity_poly.pdbx_seq_one_letter_code
_entity_poly.pdbx_strand_id
1 'polypeptide(L)'
;KNYSLGEVAHSTEQTTDSEILYEEPNTEKIKKNTLGINISNEIEIILPTYTSENIINQLINSFELSIYKKQINNLSLNINLYSDLSGLRNILDSKANSGKVFIGTLRNEDSELVNSYCNRGILFFSFASNISLSRNCTFLINFFPKDDLEALFDFFPEESKIALLYPENYYGYSINKIIDPIASESKS
;
A
#
# COMPACT_ATOMS: atom_id res chain seq x y z
N LYS A 1 46.39 32.62 -0.74
CA LYS A 1 45.63 32.45 0.52
C LYS A 1 45.62 30.98 0.83
N ASN A 2 46.42 30.58 1.83
CA ASN A 2 46.50 29.20 2.30
C ASN A 2 45.32 28.94 3.26
N TYR A 3 44.57 27.91 3.02
CA TYR A 3 43.60 27.38 4.00
C TYR A 3 44.22 26.15 4.68
N SER A 4 44.45 26.25 5.98
CA SER A 4 44.88 25.14 6.82
C SER A 4 43.66 24.29 7.18
N LEU A 5 43.73 22.97 6.92
CA LEU A 5 42.79 22.00 7.37
C LEU A 5 43.03 21.70 8.86
N GLY A 6 42.02 22.00 9.70
CA GLY A 6 42.08 21.65 11.12
C GLY A 6 41.85 20.13 11.30
N GLU A 7 42.67 19.49 12.12
CA GLU A 7 42.53 18.13 12.56
C GLU A 7 41.23 17.95 13.33
N VAL A 8 40.41 16.97 12.86
CA VAL A 8 39.22 16.51 13.60
C VAL A 8 39.65 15.41 14.54
N ALA A 9 39.57 15.70 15.85
CA ALA A 9 39.81 14.70 16.89
C ALA A 9 38.70 13.63 16.84
N HIS A 10 39.07 12.38 16.57
CA HIS A 10 38.23 11.22 16.74
C HIS A 10 38.05 10.91 18.23
N SER A 11 36.89 11.24 18.80
CA SER A 11 36.45 10.65 20.04
C SER A 11 35.75 9.32 19.73
N THR A 12 36.38 8.23 20.15
CA THR A 12 35.79 6.88 20.19
C THR A 12 34.79 6.83 21.33
N GLU A 13 33.51 7.11 21.05
CA GLU A 13 32.43 6.68 21.92
C GLU A 13 32.13 5.20 21.62
N GLN A 14 32.39 4.36 22.60
CA GLN A 14 31.90 2.98 22.62
C GLN A 14 30.38 3.03 22.82
N THR A 15 29.63 2.96 21.71
CA THR A 15 28.22 2.61 21.75
C THR A 15 28.11 1.12 22.08
N THR A 16 27.67 0.84 23.30
CA THR A 16 27.15 -0.48 23.66
C THR A 16 25.93 -0.76 22.80
N ASP A 17 26.11 -1.63 21.81
CA ASP A 17 25.01 -2.23 21.07
C ASP A 17 24.12 -2.99 22.07
N SER A 18 23.04 -2.35 22.50
CA SER A 18 21.91 -3.09 23.06
C SER A 18 21.20 -3.74 21.84
N GLU A 19 21.49 -5.02 21.61
CA GLU A 19 20.67 -5.86 20.75
C GLU A 19 19.22 -5.74 21.22
N ILE A 20 18.42 -5.01 20.43
CA ILE A 20 16.98 -5.07 20.57
C ILE A 20 16.60 -6.46 20.04
N LEU A 21 16.48 -7.42 20.96
CA LEU A 21 15.85 -8.69 20.69
C LEU A 21 14.42 -8.40 20.24
N TYR A 22 14.21 -8.43 18.93
CA TYR A 22 12.87 -8.57 18.38
C TYR A 22 12.40 -9.97 18.80
N GLU A 23 11.65 -10.07 19.89
CA GLU A 23 10.85 -11.26 20.16
C GLU A 23 9.98 -11.49 18.93
N GLU A 24 10.24 -12.58 18.20
CA GLU A 24 9.30 -13.06 17.20
C GLU A 24 7.94 -13.23 17.89
N PRO A 25 6.86 -12.64 17.35
CA PRO A 25 5.56 -12.83 17.93
C PRO A 25 5.28 -14.32 17.99
N ASN A 26 5.09 -14.80 19.19
CA ASN A 26 4.75 -16.19 19.52
C ASN A 26 3.66 -16.66 18.55
N THR A 27 4.04 -17.54 17.64
CA THR A 27 3.12 -18.17 16.71
C THR A 27 2.27 -19.18 17.47
N GLU A 28 1.50 -18.69 18.45
CA GLU A 28 0.37 -19.43 18.95
C GLU A 28 -0.56 -19.68 17.75
N LYS A 29 -0.68 -20.97 17.46
CA LYS A 29 -1.55 -21.59 16.51
C LYS A 29 -2.79 -20.71 16.27
N ILE A 30 -2.75 -19.91 15.19
CA ILE A 30 -3.93 -19.28 14.65
C ILE A 30 -4.89 -20.44 14.40
N LYS A 31 -5.88 -20.58 15.29
CA LYS A 31 -6.99 -21.50 15.06
C LYS A 31 -7.48 -21.14 13.68
N LYS A 32 -7.34 -22.07 12.73
CA LYS A 32 -7.98 -22.02 11.43
C LYS A 32 -9.47 -21.83 11.67
N ASN A 33 -9.93 -20.61 11.80
CA ASN A 33 -11.30 -20.28 11.49
C ASN A 33 -11.39 -20.34 9.97
N THR A 34 -11.51 -21.54 9.47
CA THR A 34 -11.88 -21.82 8.10
C THR A 34 -13.28 -21.27 7.89
N LEU A 35 -13.39 -20.02 7.51
CA LEU A 35 -14.41 -19.63 6.54
C LEU A 35 -14.23 -20.68 5.45
N GLY A 36 -15.21 -21.56 5.20
CA GLY A 36 -15.08 -22.72 4.31
C GLY A 36 -14.80 -22.38 2.84
N ILE A 37 -13.98 -21.40 2.58
CA ILE A 37 -13.50 -20.93 1.28
C ILE A 37 -12.10 -21.54 1.09
N ASN A 38 -11.98 -22.46 0.15
CA ASN A 38 -10.69 -22.91 -0.33
C ASN A 38 -10.05 -21.77 -1.14
N ILE A 39 -9.06 -21.12 -0.55
CA ILE A 39 -8.27 -20.09 -1.25
C ILE A 39 -7.43 -20.78 -2.32
N SER A 40 -7.51 -20.25 -3.55
CA SER A 40 -6.70 -20.71 -4.68
C SER A 40 -5.20 -20.42 -4.44
N ASN A 41 -4.35 -21.33 -4.87
CA ASN A 41 -2.91 -21.08 -4.92
C ASN A 41 -2.49 -20.19 -6.12
N GLU A 42 -3.46 -19.64 -6.84
CA GLU A 42 -3.25 -18.71 -7.94
C GLU A 42 -3.66 -17.32 -7.51
N ILE A 43 -2.76 -16.36 -7.71
CA ILE A 43 -3.03 -14.92 -7.50
C ILE A 43 -3.17 -14.28 -8.87
N GLU A 44 -4.27 -13.56 -9.07
CA GLU A 44 -4.54 -12.76 -10.25
C GLU A 44 -4.06 -11.32 -10.00
N ILE A 45 -2.96 -10.93 -10.62
CA ILE A 45 -2.47 -9.55 -10.60
C ILE A 45 -3.18 -8.80 -11.73
N ILE A 46 -3.86 -7.70 -11.39
CA ILE A 46 -4.62 -6.86 -12.33
C ILE A 46 -4.05 -5.44 -12.32
N LEU A 47 -3.39 -5.04 -13.40
CA LEU A 47 -2.71 -3.75 -13.49
C LEU A 47 -3.13 -3.00 -14.76
N PRO A 48 -3.30 -1.66 -14.66
CA PRO A 48 -3.71 -0.82 -15.79
C PRO A 48 -2.53 -0.48 -16.71
N THR A 49 -2.71 -0.57 -18.03
CA THR A 49 -1.69 -0.20 -19.03
C THR A 49 -1.52 1.32 -19.19
N TYR A 50 -2.42 2.13 -18.64
CA TYR A 50 -2.28 3.60 -18.63
C TYR A 50 -1.26 4.09 -17.57
N THR A 51 -0.77 3.22 -16.71
CA THR A 51 0.32 3.50 -15.78
C THR A 51 1.66 3.28 -16.47
N SER A 52 2.70 3.99 -16.03
CA SER A 52 4.06 3.82 -16.55
C SER A 52 4.49 2.35 -16.50
N GLU A 53 5.00 1.84 -17.62
CA GLU A 53 5.52 0.47 -17.71
C GLU A 53 6.59 0.17 -16.64
N ASN A 54 7.38 1.16 -16.28
CA ASN A 54 8.37 1.03 -15.22
C ASN A 54 7.72 0.73 -13.85
N ILE A 55 6.61 1.37 -13.53
CA ILE A 55 5.86 1.10 -12.28
C ILE A 55 5.26 -0.31 -12.30
N ILE A 56 4.68 -0.72 -13.43
CA ILE A 56 4.13 -2.06 -13.61
C ILE A 56 5.21 -3.11 -13.40
N ASN A 57 6.36 -2.96 -14.05
CA ASN A 57 7.48 -3.88 -13.93
C ASN A 57 8.05 -3.93 -12.50
N GLN A 58 8.16 -2.78 -11.82
CA GLN A 58 8.60 -2.75 -10.43
C GLN A 58 7.64 -3.48 -9.49
N LEU A 59 6.33 -3.34 -9.68
CA LEU A 59 5.33 -4.07 -8.89
C LEU A 59 5.44 -5.58 -9.13
N ILE A 60 5.48 -6.01 -10.38
CA ILE A 60 5.61 -7.44 -10.74
C ILE A 60 6.88 -8.03 -10.14
N ASN A 61 8.03 -7.39 -10.35
CA ASN A 61 9.31 -7.82 -9.81
C ASN A 61 9.30 -7.91 -8.28
N SER A 62 8.59 -7.00 -7.61
CA SER A 62 8.46 -7.00 -6.15
C SER A 62 7.65 -8.20 -5.65
N PHE A 63 6.58 -8.59 -6.35
CA PHE A 63 5.83 -9.80 -6.04
C PHE A 63 6.65 -11.05 -6.25
N GLU A 64 7.31 -11.18 -7.42
CA GLU A 64 8.17 -12.32 -7.73
C GLU A 64 9.31 -12.47 -6.71
N LEU A 65 9.97 -11.36 -6.36
CA LEU A 65 11.03 -11.35 -5.36
C LEU A 65 10.51 -11.77 -3.97
N SER A 66 9.31 -11.34 -3.61
CA SER A 66 8.69 -11.69 -2.33
C SER A 66 8.38 -13.18 -2.23
N ILE A 67 7.86 -13.78 -3.30
CA ILE A 67 7.58 -15.21 -3.40
C ILE A 67 8.91 -16.00 -3.32
N TYR A 68 9.91 -15.56 -4.06
CA TYR A 68 11.24 -16.18 -4.05
C TYR A 68 11.88 -16.15 -2.65
N LYS A 69 11.90 -14.99 -2.00
CA LYS A 69 12.47 -14.84 -0.65
C LYS A 69 11.75 -15.66 0.41
N LYS A 70 10.45 -15.83 0.27
CA LYS A 70 9.63 -16.63 1.19
C LYS A 70 9.60 -18.12 0.85
N GLN A 71 10.27 -18.54 -0.26
CA GLN A 71 10.33 -19.92 -0.74
C GLN A 71 8.93 -20.56 -0.91
N ILE A 72 7.97 -19.78 -1.43
CA ILE A 72 6.61 -20.25 -1.64
C ILE A 72 6.56 -20.99 -2.98
N ASN A 73 6.67 -22.32 -2.95
CA ASN A 73 6.84 -23.13 -4.18
C ASN A 73 5.53 -23.52 -4.87
N ASN A 74 4.38 -23.30 -4.22
CA ASN A 74 3.08 -23.74 -4.73
C ASN A 74 2.14 -22.57 -5.07
N LEU A 75 2.68 -21.36 -5.21
CA LEU A 75 1.94 -20.15 -5.58
C LEU A 75 2.26 -19.77 -7.03
N SER A 76 1.22 -19.46 -7.80
CA SER A 76 1.33 -19.01 -9.18
C SER A 76 0.78 -17.57 -9.30
N LEU A 77 1.49 -16.71 -10.04
CA LEU A 77 1.07 -15.36 -10.37
C LEU A 77 0.58 -15.30 -11.81
N ASN A 78 -0.66 -14.87 -12.01
CA ASN A 78 -1.25 -14.62 -13.31
C ASN A 78 -1.36 -13.12 -13.54
N ILE A 79 -0.58 -12.56 -14.46
CA ILE A 79 -0.55 -11.12 -14.73
C ILE A 79 -1.60 -10.79 -15.78
N ASN A 80 -2.52 -9.89 -15.45
CA ASN A 80 -3.58 -9.43 -16.32
C ASN A 80 -3.50 -7.91 -16.47
N LEU A 81 -3.25 -7.46 -17.69
CA LEU A 81 -3.20 -6.03 -18.01
C LEU A 81 -4.51 -5.58 -18.65
N TYR A 82 -4.99 -4.40 -18.30
CA TYR A 82 -6.20 -3.80 -18.87
C TYR A 82 -5.97 -2.33 -19.23
N SER A 83 -6.64 -1.86 -20.28
CA SER A 83 -6.53 -0.47 -20.75
C SER A 83 -7.64 0.44 -20.23
N ASP A 84 -8.78 -0.12 -19.88
CA ASP A 84 -9.98 0.58 -19.46
C ASP A 84 -10.89 -0.30 -18.60
N LEU A 85 -11.97 0.28 -18.07
CA LEU A 85 -12.95 -0.45 -17.24
C LEU A 85 -13.62 -1.61 -17.96
N SER A 86 -13.77 -1.55 -19.30
CA SER A 86 -14.34 -2.65 -20.08
C SER A 86 -13.39 -3.85 -20.13
N GLY A 87 -12.09 -3.59 -20.35
CA GLY A 87 -11.06 -4.62 -20.28
C GLY A 87 -10.97 -5.25 -18.89
N LEU A 88 -11.01 -4.43 -17.83
CA LEU A 88 -11.04 -4.92 -16.46
C LEU A 88 -12.28 -5.79 -16.20
N ARG A 89 -13.46 -5.37 -16.65
CA ARG A 89 -14.71 -6.15 -16.52
C ARG A 89 -14.59 -7.51 -17.20
N ASN A 90 -14.04 -7.58 -18.41
CA ASN A 90 -13.85 -8.85 -19.13
C ASN A 90 -12.94 -9.82 -18.36
N ILE A 91 -11.86 -9.31 -17.73
CA ILE A 91 -10.99 -10.11 -16.87
C ILE A 91 -11.77 -10.64 -15.67
N LEU A 92 -12.51 -9.78 -14.98
CA LEU A 92 -13.28 -10.16 -13.80
C LEU A 92 -14.41 -11.15 -14.14
N ASP A 93 -15.12 -10.95 -15.26
CA ASP A 93 -16.19 -11.86 -15.70
C ASP A 93 -15.66 -13.26 -15.97
N SER A 94 -14.45 -13.38 -16.50
CA SER A 94 -13.84 -14.67 -16.80
C SER A 94 -13.16 -15.34 -15.61
N LYS A 95 -12.63 -14.56 -14.66
CA LYS A 95 -11.73 -15.08 -13.61
C LYS A 95 -12.24 -14.94 -12.19
N ALA A 96 -13.22 -14.06 -11.92
CA ALA A 96 -13.74 -13.84 -10.58
C ALA A 96 -14.63 -15.00 -10.13
N ASN A 97 -14.02 -15.98 -9.46
CA ASN A 97 -14.65 -17.15 -8.91
C ASN A 97 -14.32 -17.28 -7.42
N SER A 98 -15.13 -18.05 -6.68
CA SER A 98 -14.93 -18.25 -5.25
C SER A 98 -13.53 -18.76 -4.90
N GLY A 99 -12.90 -18.11 -3.93
CA GLY A 99 -11.56 -18.42 -3.46
C GLY A 99 -10.42 -17.82 -4.30
N LYS A 100 -10.70 -17.13 -5.40
CA LYS A 100 -9.66 -16.41 -6.15
C LYS A 100 -9.20 -15.17 -5.41
N VAL A 101 -7.90 -14.93 -5.47
CA VAL A 101 -7.23 -13.77 -4.89
C VAL A 101 -6.81 -12.83 -6.01
N PHE A 102 -7.23 -11.59 -5.91
CA PHE A 102 -6.84 -10.53 -6.82
C PHE A 102 -5.95 -9.51 -6.10
N ILE A 103 -4.90 -9.05 -6.75
CA ILE A 103 -4.06 -7.95 -6.27
C ILE A 103 -3.93 -6.93 -7.38
N GLY A 104 -4.13 -5.66 -7.05
CA GLY A 104 -3.92 -4.59 -8.03
C GLY A 104 -4.96 -3.50 -7.95
N THR A 105 -5.22 -2.94 -9.12
CA THR A 105 -5.90 -1.66 -9.36
C THR A 105 -5.23 -0.50 -8.60
N LEU A 106 -4.99 0.58 -9.30
CA LEU A 106 -4.32 1.76 -8.77
C LEU A 106 -5.27 2.95 -8.59
N ARG A 107 -6.44 2.89 -9.22
CA ARG A 107 -7.46 3.93 -9.12
C ARG A 107 -8.65 3.47 -8.29
N ASN A 108 -9.31 4.43 -7.68
CA ASN A 108 -10.53 4.18 -6.91
C ASN A 108 -11.66 3.62 -7.77
N GLU A 109 -11.87 4.15 -8.98
CA GLU A 109 -12.89 3.70 -9.94
C GLU A 109 -12.72 2.22 -10.34
N ASP A 110 -11.49 1.80 -10.61
CA ASP A 110 -11.17 0.42 -10.93
C ASP A 110 -11.47 -0.50 -9.74
N SER A 111 -11.13 -0.04 -8.53
CA SER A 111 -11.39 -0.78 -7.30
C SER A 111 -12.89 -0.90 -6.98
N GLU A 112 -13.67 0.12 -7.29
CA GLU A 112 -15.14 0.06 -7.19
C GLU A 112 -15.72 -1.01 -8.10
N LEU A 113 -15.21 -1.14 -9.32
CA LEU A 113 -15.62 -2.20 -10.22
C LEU A 113 -15.30 -3.58 -9.64
N VAL A 114 -14.08 -3.80 -9.11
CA VAL A 114 -13.72 -5.08 -8.48
C VAL A 114 -14.59 -5.36 -7.25
N ASN A 115 -14.90 -4.36 -6.44
CA ASN A 115 -15.80 -4.47 -5.30
C ASN A 115 -17.18 -5.01 -5.68
N SER A 116 -17.67 -4.70 -6.86
CA SER A 116 -18.97 -5.22 -7.35
C SER A 116 -18.97 -6.75 -7.54
N TYR A 117 -17.80 -7.39 -7.58
CA TYR A 117 -17.62 -8.84 -7.69
C TYR A 117 -17.39 -9.56 -6.37
N CYS A 118 -17.43 -8.85 -5.23
CA CYS A 118 -17.26 -9.46 -3.90
C CYS A 118 -18.27 -10.59 -3.61
N ASN A 119 -19.47 -10.50 -4.15
CA ASN A 119 -20.50 -11.53 -4.02
C ASN A 119 -20.12 -12.87 -4.68
N ARG A 120 -19.10 -12.90 -5.54
CA ARG A 120 -18.56 -14.13 -6.13
C ARG A 120 -17.57 -14.87 -5.22
N GLY A 121 -17.31 -14.36 -3.99
CA GLY A 121 -16.42 -15.00 -3.01
C GLY A 121 -14.93 -14.83 -3.32
N ILE A 122 -14.54 -13.73 -3.96
CA ILE A 122 -13.16 -13.35 -4.20
C ILE A 122 -12.54 -12.66 -2.97
N LEU A 123 -11.21 -12.62 -2.90
CA LEU A 123 -10.44 -11.73 -2.03
C LEU A 123 -9.69 -10.73 -2.90
N PHE A 124 -9.75 -9.47 -2.53
CA PHE A 124 -9.15 -8.40 -3.31
C PHE A 124 -8.26 -7.48 -2.47
N PHE A 125 -7.00 -7.35 -2.88
CA PHE A 125 -6.02 -6.44 -2.29
C PHE A 125 -5.78 -5.28 -3.25
N SER A 126 -6.22 -4.09 -2.88
CA SER A 126 -6.18 -2.89 -3.73
C SER A 126 -5.16 -1.87 -3.25
N PHE A 127 -4.55 -1.17 -4.22
CA PHE A 127 -3.71 0.01 -3.97
C PHE A 127 -4.51 1.33 -4.02
N ALA A 128 -5.84 1.27 -4.04
CA ALA A 128 -6.67 2.47 -3.98
C ALA A 128 -6.47 3.23 -2.67
N SER A 129 -6.58 4.55 -2.75
CA SER A 129 -6.37 5.46 -1.60
C SER A 129 -7.66 5.89 -0.90
N ASN A 130 -8.83 5.52 -1.42
CA ASN A 130 -10.10 5.82 -0.79
C ASN A 130 -10.49 4.74 0.22
N ILE A 131 -10.42 5.07 1.51
CA ILE A 131 -10.71 4.15 2.62
C ILE A 131 -12.14 3.59 2.56
N SER A 132 -13.11 4.32 1.98
CA SER A 132 -14.49 3.85 1.85
C SER A 132 -14.65 2.62 0.95
N LEU A 133 -13.61 2.28 0.18
CA LEU A 133 -13.56 1.08 -0.65
C LEU A 133 -13.20 -0.19 0.13
N SER A 134 -12.73 -0.06 1.37
CA SER A 134 -12.51 -1.21 2.26
C SER A 134 -13.85 -1.83 2.63
N ARG A 135 -14.12 -3.00 2.10
CA ARG A 135 -15.37 -3.75 2.28
C ARG A 135 -15.09 -5.23 2.47
N ASN A 136 -16.13 -6.02 2.62
CA ASN A 136 -16.10 -7.45 2.96
C ASN A 136 -15.06 -8.31 2.24
N CYS A 137 -14.74 -8.02 0.96
CA CYS A 137 -13.74 -8.77 0.20
C CYS A 137 -12.53 -7.92 -0.17
N THR A 138 -12.54 -6.61 0.08
CA THR A 138 -11.51 -5.67 -0.35
C THR A 138 -10.68 -5.19 0.82
N PHE A 139 -9.38 -5.44 0.71
CA PHE A 139 -8.35 -5.00 1.64
C PHE A 139 -7.50 -3.95 0.95
N LEU A 140 -7.38 -2.78 1.56
CA LEU A 140 -6.56 -1.70 1.03
C LEU A 140 -5.12 -1.84 1.54
N ILE A 141 -4.15 -1.83 0.61
CA ILE A 141 -2.72 -1.89 0.88
C ILE A 141 -2.06 -0.60 0.35
N ASN A 142 -2.42 0.51 0.96
CA ASN A 142 -1.92 1.83 0.58
C ASN A 142 -1.66 2.67 1.83
N PHE A 143 -0.86 3.72 1.66
CA PHE A 143 -0.77 4.79 2.65
C PHE A 143 -2.02 5.66 2.54
N PHE A 144 -2.61 6.01 3.68
CA PHE A 144 -3.75 6.90 3.77
C PHE A 144 -3.27 8.28 4.24
N PRO A 145 -2.98 9.19 3.31
CA PRO A 145 -2.39 10.49 3.67
C PRO A 145 -3.20 11.27 4.69
N LYS A 146 -4.52 11.06 4.74
CA LYS A 146 -5.38 11.74 5.71
C LYS A 146 -5.02 11.35 7.13
N ASP A 147 -4.97 10.06 7.44
CA ASP A 147 -4.70 9.56 8.79
C ASP A 147 -3.30 9.95 9.25
N ASP A 148 -2.31 9.87 8.33
CA ASP A 148 -0.93 10.28 8.61
C ASP A 148 -0.82 11.80 8.89
N LEU A 149 -1.57 12.61 8.15
CA LEU A 149 -1.61 14.06 8.32
C LEU A 149 -2.35 14.45 9.61
N GLU A 150 -3.46 13.83 9.93
CA GLU A 150 -4.16 14.03 11.20
C GLU A 150 -3.22 13.74 12.37
N ALA A 151 -2.56 12.58 12.38
CA ALA A 151 -1.59 12.23 13.41
C ALA A 151 -0.41 13.20 13.49
N LEU A 152 0.05 13.74 12.34
CA LEU A 152 1.10 14.75 12.30
C LEU A 152 0.64 16.07 12.91
N PHE A 153 -0.58 16.50 12.61
CA PHE A 153 -1.15 17.75 13.16
C PHE A 153 -1.38 17.64 14.67
N ASP A 154 -1.82 16.48 15.17
CA ASP A 154 -1.99 16.22 16.60
C ASP A 154 -0.67 16.24 17.38
N PHE A 155 0.44 15.98 16.69
CA PHE A 155 1.78 16.00 17.32
C PHE A 155 2.28 17.43 17.56
N PHE A 156 1.84 18.43 16.80
CA PHE A 156 2.29 19.81 16.94
C PHE A 156 1.48 20.55 18.01
N PRO A 157 2.12 21.45 18.81
CA PRO A 157 1.40 22.35 19.69
C PRO A 157 0.38 23.21 18.92
N GLU A 158 -0.75 23.52 19.54
CA GLU A 158 -1.88 24.25 18.92
C GLU A 158 -1.49 25.59 18.27
N GLU A 159 -0.47 26.28 18.80
CA GLU A 159 0.02 27.56 18.26
C GLU A 159 1.10 27.42 17.18
N SER A 160 1.37 26.21 16.72
CA SER A 160 2.44 25.96 15.74
C SER A 160 2.09 26.55 14.38
N LYS A 161 3.07 27.20 13.76
CA LYS A 161 2.97 27.66 12.36
C LYS A 161 3.54 26.58 11.46
N ILE A 162 2.71 25.94 10.69
CA ILE A 162 3.08 24.86 9.78
C ILE A 162 3.14 25.42 8.36
N ALA A 163 4.26 25.21 7.65
CA ALA A 163 4.40 25.50 6.23
C ALA A 163 4.34 24.19 5.45
N LEU A 164 3.38 24.06 4.55
CA LEU A 164 3.24 22.90 3.68
C LEU A 164 3.92 23.17 2.34
N LEU A 165 4.87 22.31 1.97
CA LEU A 165 5.50 22.31 0.65
C LEU A 165 5.05 21.06 -0.12
N TYR A 166 4.41 21.25 -1.25
CA TYR A 166 3.95 20.15 -2.11
C TYR A 166 4.23 20.44 -3.60
N PRO A 167 4.41 19.41 -4.42
CA PRO A 167 4.66 19.60 -5.84
C PRO A 167 3.42 20.15 -6.55
N GLU A 168 3.63 20.98 -7.56
CA GLU A 168 2.56 21.56 -8.38
C GLU A 168 2.04 20.55 -9.41
N ASN A 169 1.40 19.50 -8.92
CA ASN A 169 0.80 18.43 -9.70
C ASN A 169 -0.44 17.86 -9.02
N TYR A 170 -1.08 16.87 -9.65
CA TYR A 170 -2.31 16.23 -9.14
C TYR A 170 -2.17 15.71 -7.69
N TYR A 171 -1.03 15.09 -7.35
CA TYR A 171 -0.77 14.58 -6.00
C TYR A 171 -0.73 15.72 -4.97
N GLY A 172 0.03 16.78 -5.27
CA GLY A 172 0.14 17.93 -4.37
C GLY A 172 -1.21 18.62 -4.15
N TYR A 173 -2.01 18.80 -5.20
CA TYR A 173 -3.37 19.36 -5.06
C TYR A 173 -4.29 18.45 -4.25
N SER A 174 -4.13 17.13 -4.35
CA SER A 174 -4.89 16.16 -3.55
C SER A 174 -4.53 16.26 -2.06
N ILE A 175 -3.25 16.38 -1.74
CA ILE A 175 -2.76 16.57 -0.37
C ILE A 175 -3.28 17.89 0.21
N ASN A 176 -3.21 18.99 -0.55
CA ASN A 176 -3.73 20.27 -0.10
C ASN A 176 -5.22 20.20 0.27
N LYS A 177 -6.04 19.54 -0.52
CA LYS A 177 -7.47 19.35 -0.24
C LYS A 177 -7.74 18.53 1.04
N ILE A 178 -6.83 17.63 1.41
CA ILE A 178 -6.94 16.85 2.64
C ILE A 178 -6.57 17.71 3.85
N ILE A 179 -5.57 18.56 3.72
CA ILE A 179 -5.04 19.38 4.82
C ILE A 179 -5.97 20.55 5.18
N ASP A 180 -6.60 21.19 4.20
CA ASP A 180 -7.47 22.36 4.45
C ASP A 180 -8.52 22.12 5.56
N PRO A 181 -9.30 21.03 5.57
CA PRO A 181 -10.22 20.75 6.66
C PRO A 181 -9.51 20.44 7.99
N ILE A 182 -8.44 19.64 7.99
CA ILE A 182 -7.68 19.28 9.20
C ILE A 182 -7.14 20.55 9.88
N ALA A 183 -6.52 21.43 9.11
CA ALA A 183 -5.97 22.69 9.62
C ALA A 183 -7.03 23.66 10.14
N SER A 184 -8.27 23.55 9.66
CA SER A 184 -9.40 24.37 10.13
C SER A 184 -10.01 23.84 11.43
N GLU A 185 -10.07 22.53 11.61
CA GLU A 185 -10.58 21.86 12.81
C GLU A 185 -9.62 22.03 14.00
N SER A 186 -8.31 22.02 13.77
CA SER A 186 -7.30 22.22 14.83
C SER A 186 -7.27 23.64 15.40
N LYS A 187 -8.03 24.59 14.86
CA LYS A 187 -8.13 25.98 15.35
C LYS A 187 -9.37 26.23 16.20
N SER A 188 -10.16 25.22 16.49
CA SER A 188 -11.39 25.29 17.30
C SER A 188 -11.15 24.84 18.73
#